data_9e7e9cd1a9ccf98eb19850b9cbef01bb
#
_entry.id   9e7e9cd1a9ccf98eb19850b9cbef01bb
#
_cell.length_a   1.000
_cell.length_b   1.000
_cell.length_c   1.000
_cell.angle_alpha   90.00
_cell.angle_beta   90.00
_cell.angle_gamma   90.00
#
_symmetry.space_group_name_H-M   'P 1'
#
loop_
_entity.id
_entity.type
_entity.pdbx_description
1 polymer ?
#
loop_
_entity_poly.entity_id
_entity_poly.type
_entity_poly.pdbx_seq_one_letter_code
_entity_poly.pdbx_strand_id
1 'polypeptide(L)'
;MTKGVVFALASYAVFSCADAAIKAAGGRLHVAEMTLILTMFSCLAVYFAKPRQERWSDMLRMQRPGLVLARMSAAVGAGLASAYAFTTLPLADAYSLIFLLPLFVAAFSYFYLRERTNVARFIGLLVGLAGVLLVVRPGFREILPGHLAAIATALLGALSLLMLRVIGRTERQVTLLGTLMLGSLVVNGFITLFVFEWPTMREVVLLGLCGLLAGAGHLLIMAATRNAPANRIGPTQYSQIVWAVVLGGLLFEELPDALAFAGIGLVLLSGVLNFLPARSTDATSAVSAPVPAPQHRES
;
A
#
# COMPACT_ATOMS: atom_id res chain seq x y z
N MET A 1 2.90 14.27 -19.69
CA MET A 1 2.50 13.22 -18.71
C MET A 1 1.14 12.68 -19.11
N THR A 2 0.93 11.37 -19.04
CA THR A 2 -0.40 10.78 -19.29
C THR A 2 -1.36 11.16 -18.17
N LYS A 3 -2.63 11.44 -18.48
CA LYS A 3 -3.67 11.81 -17.47
C LYS A 3 -3.68 10.85 -16.28
N GLY A 4 -3.46 9.55 -16.51
CA GLY A 4 -3.42 8.55 -15.44
C GLY A 4 -2.26 8.73 -14.45
N VAL A 5 -1.08 9.16 -14.89
CA VAL A 5 0.06 9.45 -14.01
C VAL A 5 -0.24 10.67 -13.13
N VAL A 6 -0.89 11.70 -13.68
CA VAL A 6 -1.29 12.89 -12.90
C VAL A 6 -2.30 12.53 -11.82
N PHE A 7 -3.32 11.72 -12.15
CA PHE A 7 -4.27 11.23 -11.15
C PHE A 7 -3.60 10.39 -10.06
N ALA A 8 -2.62 9.55 -10.42
CA ALA A 8 -1.89 8.75 -9.43
C ALA A 8 -1.05 9.63 -8.49
N LEU A 9 -0.30 10.60 -9.02
CA LEU A 9 0.47 11.54 -8.19
C LEU A 9 -0.43 12.35 -7.27
N ALA A 10 -1.57 12.84 -7.78
CA ALA A 10 -2.57 13.55 -6.97
C ALA A 10 -3.15 12.63 -5.87
N SER A 11 -3.44 11.36 -6.18
CA SER A 11 -3.90 10.38 -5.20
C SER A 11 -2.90 10.20 -4.07
N TYR A 12 -1.62 10.02 -4.38
CA TYR A 12 -0.60 9.81 -3.37
C TYR A 12 -0.30 11.06 -2.54
N ALA A 13 -0.43 12.27 -3.12
CA ALA A 13 -0.40 13.52 -2.37
C ALA A 13 -1.56 13.59 -1.35
N VAL A 14 -2.78 13.23 -1.79
CA VAL A 14 -3.97 13.22 -0.93
C VAL A 14 -3.85 12.17 0.19
N PHE A 15 -3.31 10.97 -0.11
CA PHE A 15 -3.03 9.98 0.92
C PHE A 15 -2.01 10.48 1.95
N SER A 16 -0.94 11.14 1.50
CA SER A 16 0.05 11.72 2.43
C SER A 16 -0.54 12.81 3.31
N CYS A 17 -1.47 13.62 2.80
CA CYS A 17 -2.23 14.58 3.61
C CYS A 17 -3.14 13.86 4.63
N ALA A 18 -3.76 12.74 4.26
CA ALA A 18 -4.55 11.93 5.18
C ALA A 18 -3.68 11.37 6.31
N ASP A 19 -2.50 10.84 6.00
CA ASP A 19 -1.57 10.29 6.99
C ASP A 19 -1.01 11.39 7.93
N ALA A 20 -0.76 12.58 7.39
CA ALA A 20 -0.42 13.75 8.20
C ALA A 20 -1.57 14.16 9.14
N ALA A 21 -2.83 14.02 8.71
CA ALA A 21 -3.98 14.28 9.58
C ALA A 21 -4.10 13.26 10.72
N ILE A 22 -3.79 11.96 10.48
CA ILE A 22 -3.67 10.95 11.55
C ILE A 22 -2.62 11.38 12.55
N LYS A 23 -1.43 11.77 12.08
CA LYS A 23 -0.34 12.23 12.94
C LYS A 23 -0.74 13.47 13.74
N ALA A 24 -1.39 14.44 13.11
CA ALA A 24 -1.87 15.67 13.76
C ALA A 24 -2.97 15.42 14.81
N ALA A 25 -3.75 14.34 14.66
CA ALA A 25 -4.72 13.92 15.68
C ALA A 25 -4.01 13.47 16.97
N GLY A 26 -2.73 13.05 16.87
CA GLY A 26 -1.92 12.65 18.02
C GLY A 26 -2.21 11.21 18.47
N GLY A 27 -1.54 10.80 19.55
CA GLY A 27 -1.60 9.43 20.10
C GLY A 27 -2.41 9.32 21.40
N ARG A 28 -3.31 10.27 21.71
CA ARG A 28 -4.15 10.19 22.91
C ARG A 28 -5.21 9.10 22.78
N LEU A 29 -5.92 9.08 21.65
CA LEU A 29 -6.89 8.03 21.37
C LEU A 29 -6.20 6.73 21.02
N HIS A 30 -6.80 5.60 21.40
CA HIS A 30 -6.32 4.30 20.96
C HIS A 30 -6.44 4.17 19.42
N VAL A 31 -5.44 3.54 18.79
CA VAL A 31 -5.38 3.43 17.30
C VAL A 31 -6.61 2.75 16.69
N ALA A 32 -7.27 1.84 17.41
CA ALA A 32 -8.51 1.23 16.96
C ALA A 32 -9.65 2.25 16.87
N GLU A 33 -9.74 3.17 17.82
CA GLU A 33 -10.73 4.23 17.81
C GLU A 33 -10.46 5.24 16.69
N MET A 34 -9.19 5.64 16.52
CA MET A 34 -8.78 6.49 15.41
C MET A 34 -9.14 5.88 14.06
N THR A 35 -8.82 4.59 13.85
CA THR A 35 -9.12 3.87 12.61
C THR A 35 -10.61 3.59 12.45
N LEU A 36 -11.38 3.46 13.52
CA LEU A 36 -12.84 3.37 13.49
C LEU A 36 -13.44 4.66 12.93
N ILE A 37 -13.13 5.81 13.52
CA ILE A 37 -13.64 7.13 13.10
C ILE A 37 -13.27 7.38 11.63
N LEU A 38 -12.01 7.23 11.27
CA LEU A 38 -11.51 7.37 9.90
C LEU A 38 -12.27 6.45 8.93
N THR A 39 -12.50 5.17 9.29
CA THR A 39 -13.21 4.21 8.43
C THR A 39 -14.65 4.61 8.23
N MET A 40 -15.34 5.12 9.27
CA MET A 40 -16.71 5.63 9.15
C MET A 40 -16.83 6.72 8.07
N PHE A 41 -15.91 7.67 8.08
CA PHE A 41 -15.89 8.73 7.05
C PHE A 41 -15.43 8.21 5.67
N SER A 42 -14.49 7.25 5.63
CA SER A 42 -14.09 6.60 4.38
C SER A 42 -15.22 5.82 3.73
N CYS A 43 -16.10 5.20 4.52
CA CYS A 43 -17.28 4.49 4.01
C CYS A 43 -18.17 5.42 3.18
N LEU A 44 -18.27 6.69 3.54
CA LEU A 44 -19.04 7.68 2.79
C LEU A 44 -18.49 7.84 1.36
N ALA A 45 -17.17 7.98 1.21
CA ALA A 45 -16.53 8.11 -0.10
C ALA A 45 -16.62 6.79 -0.90
N VAL A 46 -16.40 5.65 -0.25
CA VAL A 46 -16.46 4.31 -0.89
C VAL A 46 -17.88 3.97 -1.33
N TYR A 47 -18.90 4.45 -0.61
CA TYR A 47 -20.30 4.26 -1.02
C TYR A 47 -20.56 4.79 -2.43
N PHE A 48 -19.99 5.94 -2.78
CA PHE A 48 -20.11 6.54 -4.12
C PHE A 48 -19.17 5.89 -5.15
N ALA A 49 -18.12 5.17 -4.73
CA ALA A 49 -17.15 4.51 -5.60
C ALA A 49 -17.62 3.17 -6.16
N LYS A 50 -18.72 2.62 -5.63
CA LYS A 50 -19.26 1.31 -6.03
C LYS A 50 -19.62 1.27 -7.52
N PRO A 51 -19.26 0.19 -8.25
CA PRO A 51 -19.73 -0.03 -9.62
C PRO A 51 -21.27 -0.07 -9.66
N ARG A 52 -21.88 0.66 -10.62
CA ARG A 52 -23.33 0.74 -10.74
C ARG A 52 -24.04 -0.61 -10.95
N GLN A 53 -23.32 -1.58 -11.49
CA GLN A 53 -23.84 -2.93 -11.82
C GLN A 53 -23.85 -3.89 -10.61
N GLU A 54 -23.15 -3.57 -9.52
CA GLU A 54 -23.05 -4.42 -8.34
C GLU A 54 -23.96 -3.89 -7.21
N ARG A 55 -24.56 -4.80 -6.43
CA ARG A 55 -25.41 -4.45 -5.28
C ARG A 55 -24.64 -4.65 -3.97
N TRP A 56 -24.81 -3.77 -2.99
CA TRP A 56 -24.24 -3.94 -1.65
C TRP A 56 -24.71 -5.23 -0.96
N SER A 57 -25.92 -5.72 -1.28
CA SER A 57 -26.42 -7.01 -0.79
C SER A 57 -25.56 -8.21 -1.20
N ASP A 58 -24.77 -8.08 -2.27
CA ASP A 58 -23.87 -9.14 -2.75
C ASP A 58 -22.51 -9.15 -2.07
N MET A 59 -22.25 -8.21 -1.15
CA MET A 59 -20.97 -8.05 -0.45
C MET A 59 -20.52 -9.34 0.26
N LEU A 60 -21.43 -10.06 0.87
CA LEU A 60 -21.14 -11.30 1.61
C LEU A 60 -21.17 -12.57 0.72
N ARG A 61 -21.46 -12.43 -0.57
CA ARG A 61 -21.40 -13.55 -1.53
C ARG A 61 -19.96 -13.77 -1.99
N MET A 62 -19.20 -14.46 -1.16
CA MET A 62 -17.79 -14.76 -1.38
C MET A 62 -17.64 -16.10 -2.12
N GLN A 63 -16.82 -16.15 -3.16
CA GLN A 63 -16.48 -17.41 -3.83
C GLN A 63 -15.38 -18.16 -3.06
N ARG A 64 -14.44 -17.42 -2.43
CA ARG A 64 -13.33 -17.96 -1.64
C ARG A 64 -13.27 -17.28 -0.26
N PRO A 65 -14.22 -17.61 0.65
CA PRO A 65 -14.38 -16.89 1.92
C PRO A 65 -13.12 -16.89 2.79
N GLY A 66 -12.37 -17.99 2.87
CA GLY A 66 -11.14 -18.07 3.64
C GLY A 66 -10.07 -17.06 3.18
N LEU A 67 -9.86 -16.93 1.87
CA LEU A 67 -8.90 -15.96 1.34
C LEU A 67 -9.39 -14.51 1.46
N VAL A 68 -10.70 -14.27 1.29
CA VAL A 68 -11.29 -12.93 1.46
C VAL A 68 -11.14 -12.48 2.92
N LEU A 69 -11.45 -13.34 3.89
CA LEU A 69 -11.32 -13.05 5.32
C LEU A 69 -9.86 -12.89 5.73
N ALA A 70 -8.95 -13.74 5.26
CA ALA A 70 -7.52 -13.61 5.51
C ALA A 70 -6.95 -12.30 4.95
N ARG A 71 -7.36 -11.91 3.72
CA ARG A 71 -7.01 -10.61 3.15
C ARG A 71 -7.54 -9.45 3.98
N MET A 72 -8.81 -9.52 4.39
CA MET A 72 -9.45 -8.52 5.24
C MET A 72 -8.68 -8.36 6.55
N SER A 73 -8.39 -9.47 7.25
CA SER A 73 -7.66 -9.43 8.53
C SER A 73 -6.25 -8.84 8.37
N ALA A 74 -5.53 -9.23 7.31
CA ALA A 74 -4.22 -8.65 7.00
C ALA A 74 -4.31 -7.15 6.71
N ALA A 75 -5.31 -6.70 5.93
CA ALA A 75 -5.48 -5.29 5.60
C ALA A 75 -5.90 -4.45 6.82
N VAL A 76 -6.81 -4.96 7.67
CA VAL A 76 -7.20 -4.28 8.92
C VAL A 76 -6.02 -4.19 9.89
N GLY A 77 -5.26 -5.27 10.05
CA GLY A 77 -4.03 -5.28 10.85
C GLY A 77 -2.99 -4.29 10.33
N ALA A 78 -2.80 -4.21 9.01
CA ALA A 78 -1.93 -3.21 8.38
C ALA A 78 -2.41 -1.77 8.67
N GLY A 79 -3.73 -1.53 8.62
CA GLY A 79 -4.31 -0.22 8.94
C GLY A 79 -4.07 0.21 10.39
N LEU A 80 -4.27 -0.70 11.35
CA LEU A 80 -3.97 -0.44 12.76
C LEU A 80 -2.48 -0.16 12.99
N ALA A 81 -1.63 -0.99 12.40
CA ALA A 81 -0.19 -0.85 12.52
C ALA A 81 0.32 0.45 11.88
N SER A 82 -0.23 0.87 10.72
CA SER A 82 0.14 2.12 10.06
C SER A 82 -0.30 3.34 10.88
N ALA A 83 -1.52 3.33 11.43
CA ALA A 83 -1.99 4.42 12.29
C ALA A 83 -1.07 4.56 13.51
N TYR A 84 -0.66 3.47 14.14
CA TYR A 84 0.28 3.50 15.24
C TYR A 84 1.66 4.03 14.83
N ALA A 85 2.18 3.59 13.67
CA ALA A 85 3.46 4.07 13.15
C ALA A 85 3.44 5.57 12.88
N PHE A 86 2.39 6.11 12.24
CA PHE A 86 2.28 7.54 11.94
C PHE A 86 2.10 8.42 13.18
N THR A 87 1.51 7.90 14.25
CA THR A 87 1.38 8.66 15.51
C THR A 87 2.65 8.65 16.37
N THR A 88 3.55 7.68 16.17
CA THR A 88 4.73 7.47 17.02
C THR A 88 6.06 7.78 16.36
N LEU A 89 6.12 7.81 15.02
CA LEU A 89 7.34 8.06 14.25
C LEU A 89 7.24 9.36 13.42
N PRO A 90 8.40 9.94 13.05
CA PRO A 90 8.43 10.90 11.95
C PRO A 90 7.85 10.29 10.67
N LEU A 91 7.10 11.09 9.89
CA LEU A 91 6.44 10.60 8.67
C LEU A 91 7.43 9.96 7.68
N ALA A 92 8.60 10.59 7.50
CA ALA A 92 9.63 10.08 6.59
C ALA A 92 10.18 8.71 7.02
N ASP A 93 10.39 8.50 8.33
CA ASP A 93 10.87 7.23 8.89
C ASP A 93 9.80 6.14 8.74
N ALA A 94 8.54 6.44 9.09
CA ALA A 94 7.42 5.52 8.92
C ALA A 94 7.26 5.07 7.46
N TYR A 95 7.26 6.01 6.51
CA TYR A 95 7.16 5.67 5.09
C TYR A 95 8.36 4.87 4.59
N SER A 96 9.57 5.17 5.01
CA SER A 96 10.76 4.42 4.61
C SER A 96 10.64 2.93 4.96
N LEU A 97 10.07 2.62 6.13
CA LEU A 97 9.80 1.25 6.57
C LEU A 97 8.62 0.62 5.83
N ILE A 98 7.54 1.37 5.65
CA ILE A 98 6.34 0.88 4.92
C ILE A 98 6.70 0.55 3.46
N PHE A 99 7.64 1.27 2.85
CA PHE A 99 8.13 0.96 1.50
C PHE A 99 8.99 -0.30 1.39
N LEU A 100 9.16 -1.07 2.47
CA LEU A 100 9.55 -2.49 2.39
C LEU A 100 8.43 -3.38 1.82
N LEU A 101 7.20 -2.88 1.67
CA LEU A 101 6.07 -3.63 1.13
C LEU A 101 6.37 -4.30 -0.22
N PRO A 102 6.92 -3.63 -1.24
CA PRO A 102 7.27 -4.27 -2.50
C PRO A 102 8.32 -5.38 -2.33
N LEU A 103 9.19 -5.24 -1.34
CA LEU A 103 10.19 -6.22 -0.96
C LEU A 103 9.52 -7.51 -0.47
N PHE A 104 8.61 -7.39 0.49
CA PHE A 104 7.83 -8.52 0.99
C PHE A 104 6.97 -9.14 -0.11
N VAL A 105 6.36 -8.33 -1.00
CA VAL A 105 5.62 -8.84 -2.16
C VAL A 105 6.52 -9.68 -3.06
N ALA A 106 7.74 -9.21 -3.35
CA ALA A 106 8.69 -9.96 -4.19
C ALA A 106 9.12 -11.26 -3.52
N ALA A 107 9.43 -11.22 -2.22
CA ALA A 107 9.78 -12.41 -1.44
C ALA A 107 8.63 -13.44 -1.43
N PHE A 108 7.42 -13.02 -1.12
CA PHE A 108 6.25 -13.90 -1.11
C PHE A 108 5.93 -14.45 -2.51
N SER A 109 6.04 -13.64 -3.56
CA SER A 109 5.86 -14.12 -4.95
C SER A 109 6.88 -15.20 -5.30
N TYR A 110 8.13 -15.06 -4.87
CA TYR A 110 9.16 -16.08 -5.07
C TYR A 110 8.85 -17.38 -4.33
N PHE A 111 8.54 -17.31 -3.02
CA PHE A 111 8.33 -18.51 -2.19
C PHE A 111 6.99 -19.19 -2.46
N TYR A 112 5.89 -18.45 -2.63
CA TYR A 112 4.54 -19.01 -2.75
C TYR A 112 4.11 -19.21 -4.21
N LEU A 113 4.39 -18.24 -5.10
CA LEU A 113 3.99 -18.33 -6.50
C LEU A 113 5.08 -18.96 -7.37
N ARG A 114 6.27 -19.26 -6.80
CA ARG A 114 7.44 -19.81 -7.50
C ARG A 114 7.80 -19.01 -8.76
N GLU A 115 7.53 -17.71 -8.75
CA GLU A 115 7.91 -16.80 -9.82
C GLU A 115 9.43 -16.62 -9.82
N ARG A 116 10.08 -16.77 -10.98
CA ARG A 116 11.52 -16.52 -11.12
C ARG A 116 11.81 -15.03 -10.86
N THR A 117 12.59 -14.75 -9.85
CA THR A 117 13.00 -13.37 -9.52
C THR A 117 14.10 -12.95 -10.48
N ASN A 118 13.94 -11.78 -11.10
CA ASN A 118 15.01 -11.18 -11.92
C ASN A 118 16.11 -10.60 -11.02
N VAL A 119 17.37 -10.69 -11.46
CA VAL A 119 18.53 -10.13 -10.76
C VAL A 119 18.35 -8.64 -10.42
N ALA A 120 17.75 -7.84 -11.30
CA ALA A 120 17.47 -6.43 -11.04
C ALA A 120 16.52 -6.24 -9.83
N ARG A 121 15.50 -7.08 -9.67
CA ARG A 121 14.60 -7.06 -8.51
C ARG A 121 15.33 -7.46 -7.23
N PHE A 122 16.23 -8.44 -7.30
CA PHE A 122 17.02 -8.84 -6.14
C PHE A 122 17.98 -7.73 -5.70
N ILE A 123 18.64 -7.04 -6.64
CA ILE A 123 19.47 -5.88 -6.36
C ILE A 123 18.62 -4.76 -5.76
N GLY A 124 17.45 -4.47 -6.34
CA GLY A 124 16.50 -3.50 -5.79
C GLY A 124 16.13 -3.81 -4.33
N LEU A 125 15.93 -5.08 -4.02
CA LEU A 125 15.69 -5.60 -2.68
C LEU A 125 16.80 -5.21 -1.70
N LEU A 126 18.04 -5.51 -2.05
CA LEU A 126 19.22 -5.23 -1.21
C LEU A 126 19.42 -3.70 -1.03
N VAL A 127 19.24 -2.93 -2.10
CA VAL A 127 19.33 -1.46 -2.06
C VAL A 127 18.25 -0.87 -1.14
N GLY A 128 17.01 -1.36 -1.23
CA GLY A 128 15.92 -0.91 -0.35
C GLY A 128 16.18 -1.24 1.11
N LEU A 129 16.66 -2.46 1.40
CA LEU A 129 17.05 -2.85 2.76
C LEU A 129 18.19 -1.99 3.31
N ALA A 130 19.21 -1.72 2.50
CA ALA A 130 20.30 -0.82 2.90
C ALA A 130 19.78 0.60 3.20
N GLY A 131 18.85 1.11 2.38
CA GLY A 131 18.18 2.39 2.61
C GLY A 131 17.45 2.43 3.94
N VAL A 132 16.67 1.40 4.25
CA VAL A 132 15.94 1.29 5.53
C VAL A 132 16.92 1.24 6.72
N LEU A 133 18.00 0.47 6.61
CA LEU A 133 19.03 0.41 7.67
C LEU A 133 19.67 1.77 7.93
N LEU A 134 19.87 2.60 6.90
CA LEU A 134 20.38 3.96 7.06
C LEU A 134 19.38 4.90 7.73
N VAL A 135 18.08 4.70 7.53
CA VAL A 135 17.04 5.51 8.19
C VAL A 135 16.89 5.10 9.66
N VAL A 136 16.71 3.80 9.91
CA VAL A 136 16.42 3.26 11.27
C VAL A 136 17.64 3.27 12.17
N ARG A 137 18.84 3.00 11.61
CA ARG A 137 20.13 2.93 12.33
C ARG A 137 20.06 2.08 13.60
N PRO A 138 19.74 0.78 13.48
CA PRO A 138 19.68 -0.10 14.64
C PRO A 138 21.03 -0.12 15.35
N GLY A 139 21.02 0.10 16.67
CA GLY A 139 22.22 0.23 17.49
C GLY A 139 22.73 1.67 17.71
N PHE A 140 22.29 2.65 16.91
CA PHE A 140 22.61 4.07 17.10
C PHE A 140 21.41 4.92 17.51
N ARG A 141 20.19 4.42 17.24
CA ARG A 141 18.93 5.01 17.70
C ARG A 141 18.12 3.96 18.42
N GLU A 142 17.30 4.41 19.35
CA GLU A 142 16.37 3.53 20.05
C GLU A 142 15.30 3.00 19.08
N ILE A 143 15.10 1.68 19.09
CA ILE A 143 14.06 1.05 18.28
C ILE A 143 12.74 1.18 19.03
N LEU A 144 11.91 2.13 18.60
CA LEU A 144 10.58 2.35 19.14
C LEU A 144 9.57 1.30 18.63
N PRO A 145 8.51 1.00 19.38
CA PRO A 145 7.45 0.11 18.90
C PRO A 145 6.83 0.54 17.55
N GLY A 146 6.86 1.83 17.25
CA GLY A 146 6.44 2.39 15.95
C GLY A 146 7.22 1.83 14.75
N HIS A 147 8.52 1.54 14.89
CA HIS A 147 9.31 0.91 13.83
C HIS A 147 8.81 -0.51 13.52
N LEU A 148 8.49 -1.29 14.57
CA LEU A 148 7.91 -2.63 14.42
C LEU A 148 6.52 -2.55 13.77
N ALA A 149 5.72 -1.57 14.15
CA ALA A 149 4.41 -1.33 13.55
C ALA A 149 4.51 -0.96 12.07
N ALA A 150 5.48 -0.12 11.68
CA ALA A 150 5.71 0.24 10.26
C ALA A 150 6.14 -0.99 9.44
N ILE A 151 7.02 -1.85 9.97
CA ILE A 151 7.40 -3.13 9.33
C ILE A 151 6.20 -4.07 9.24
N ALA A 152 5.40 -4.19 10.31
CA ALA A 152 4.16 -4.99 10.30
C ALA A 152 3.17 -4.48 9.26
N THR A 153 3.04 -3.17 9.08
CA THR A 153 2.24 -2.55 8.00
C THR A 153 2.70 -3.04 6.63
N ALA A 154 4.01 -3.00 6.37
CA ALA A 154 4.57 -3.45 5.10
C ALA A 154 4.34 -4.95 4.86
N LEU A 155 4.53 -5.78 5.87
CA LEU A 155 4.35 -7.22 5.82
C LEU A 155 2.89 -7.62 5.59
N LEU A 156 1.98 -7.10 6.43
CA LEU A 156 0.55 -7.38 6.34
C LEU A 156 -0.06 -6.80 5.06
N GLY A 157 0.39 -5.61 4.65
CA GLY A 157 0.03 -5.00 3.38
C GLY A 157 0.44 -5.86 2.18
N ALA A 158 1.66 -6.41 2.20
CA ALA A 158 2.14 -7.32 1.16
C ALA A 158 1.33 -8.61 1.10
N LEU A 159 1.00 -9.20 2.25
CA LEU A 159 0.12 -10.39 2.33
C LEU A 159 -1.27 -10.08 1.76
N SER A 160 -1.88 -8.97 2.16
CA SER A 160 -3.18 -8.52 1.64
C SER A 160 -3.14 -8.31 0.13
N LEU A 161 -2.09 -7.68 -0.39
CA LEU A 161 -1.91 -7.46 -1.83
C LEU A 161 -1.71 -8.76 -2.61
N LEU A 162 -0.96 -9.72 -2.06
CA LEU A 162 -0.76 -11.03 -2.67
C LEU A 162 -2.09 -11.80 -2.76
N MET A 163 -2.86 -11.82 -1.67
CA MET A 163 -4.19 -12.45 -1.66
C MET A 163 -5.12 -11.76 -2.66
N LEU A 164 -5.08 -10.42 -2.74
CA LEU A 164 -5.86 -9.66 -3.73
C LEU A 164 -5.52 -10.05 -5.17
N ARG A 165 -4.24 -10.32 -5.49
CA ARG A 165 -3.85 -10.83 -6.83
C ARG A 165 -4.50 -12.17 -7.15
N VAL A 166 -4.65 -13.04 -6.15
CA VAL A 166 -5.25 -14.37 -6.33
C VAL A 166 -6.77 -14.30 -6.51
N ILE A 167 -7.45 -13.49 -5.69
CA ILE A 167 -8.93 -13.45 -5.65
C ILE A 167 -9.54 -12.32 -6.48
N GLY A 168 -8.76 -11.32 -6.86
CA GLY A 168 -9.27 -10.10 -7.51
C GLY A 168 -9.92 -10.31 -8.87
N ARG A 169 -9.65 -11.45 -9.52
CA ARG A 169 -10.30 -11.83 -10.80
C ARG A 169 -11.57 -12.64 -10.60
N THR A 170 -11.75 -13.27 -9.45
CA THR A 170 -12.89 -14.16 -9.15
C THR A 170 -13.93 -13.47 -8.29
N GLU A 171 -13.49 -12.62 -7.35
CA GLU A 171 -14.37 -11.92 -6.43
C GLU A 171 -14.89 -10.61 -7.02
N ARG A 172 -16.10 -10.22 -6.63
CA ARG A 172 -16.71 -8.93 -7.03
C ARG A 172 -16.04 -7.77 -6.31
N GLN A 173 -16.00 -6.60 -6.93
CA GLN A 173 -15.43 -5.40 -6.29
C GLN A 173 -16.17 -5.01 -5.02
N VAL A 174 -17.52 -5.12 -5.01
CA VAL A 174 -18.32 -4.87 -3.79
C VAL A 174 -17.95 -5.82 -2.65
N THR A 175 -17.64 -7.09 -2.94
CA THR A 175 -17.17 -8.06 -1.94
C THR A 175 -15.82 -7.63 -1.38
N LEU A 176 -14.86 -7.29 -2.23
CA LEU A 176 -13.50 -6.92 -1.82
C LEU A 176 -13.44 -5.60 -1.03
N LEU A 177 -14.23 -4.60 -1.42
CA LEU A 177 -14.31 -3.30 -0.74
C LEU A 177 -15.19 -3.37 0.50
N GLY A 178 -16.38 -3.96 0.37
CA GLY A 178 -17.36 -4.02 1.44
C GLY A 178 -16.90 -4.87 2.63
N THR A 179 -16.28 -6.02 2.36
CA THR A 179 -15.73 -6.87 3.44
C THR A 179 -14.59 -6.17 4.17
N LEU A 180 -13.74 -5.42 3.46
CA LEU A 180 -12.66 -4.66 4.09
C LEU A 180 -13.23 -3.55 5.00
N MET A 181 -14.21 -2.77 4.52
CA MET A 181 -14.84 -1.70 5.31
C MET A 181 -15.61 -2.28 6.49
N LEU A 182 -16.42 -3.31 6.27
CA LEU A 182 -17.17 -3.97 7.34
C LEU A 182 -16.23 -4.60 8.37
N GLY A 183 -15.18 -5.30 7.91
CA GLY A 183 -14.18 -5.90 8.79
C GLY A 183 -13.45 -4.86 9.62
N SER A 184 -13.06 -3.73 9.01
CA SER A 184 -12.45 -2.61 9.73
C SER A 184 -13.40 -2.03 10.79
N LEU A 185 -14.67 -1.79 10.44
CA LEU A 185 -15.67 -1.29 11.39
C LEU A 185 -15.91 -2.28 12.53
N VAL A 186 -16.04 -3.57 12.25
CA VAL A 186 -16.31 -4.60 13.26
C VAL A 186 -15.10 -4.78 14.19
N VAL A 187 -13.90 -4.98 13.64
CA VAL A 187 -12.69 -5.22 14.43
C VAL A 187 -12.33 -4.00 15.27
N ASN A 188 -12.27 -2.82 14.62
CA ASN A 188 -11.92 -1.59 15.34
C ASN A 188 -13.02 -1.18 16.32
N GLY A 189 -14.30 -1.35 15.95
CA GLY A 189 -15.42 -1.09 16.84
C GLY A 189 -15.41 -2.01 18.07
N PHE A 190 -15.12 -3.30 17.87
CA PHE A 190 -15.01 -4.24 18.99
C PHE A 190 -13.87 -3.89 19.94
N ILE A 191 -12.67 -3.54 19.41
CA ILE A 191 -11.56 -3.12 20.27
C ILE A 191 -11.89 -1.81 20.98
N THR A 192 -12.51 -0.85 20.28
CA THR A 192 -12.89 0.45 20.85
C THR A 192 -13.84 0.30 22.05
N LEU A 193 -14.71 -0.72 22.10
CA LEU A 193 -15.58 -0.94 23.27
C LEU A 193 -14.80 -1.10 24.59
N PHE A 194 -13.55 -1.57 24.53
CA PHE A 194 -12.71 -1.79 25.72
C PHE A 194 -11.76 -0.65 26.06
N VAL A 195 -11.52 0.24 25.07
CA VAL A 195 -10.51 1.31 25.20
C VAL A 195 -11.09 2.68 24.86
N PHE A 196 -12.41 2.80 24.85
CA PHE A 196 -13.09 4.02 24.42
C PHE A 196 -12.72 5.22 25.28
N GLU A 197 -12.30 6.28 24.61
CA GLU A 197 -12.12 7.59 25.19
C GLU A 197 -12.92 8.61 24.39
N TRP A 198 -13.59 9.58 25.07
CA TRP A 198 -14.34 10.61 24.36
C TRP A 198 -13.43 11.42 23.45
N PRO A 199 -13.59 11.36 22.11
CA PRO A 199 -12.77 12.15 21.20
C PRO A 199 -13.12 13.64 21.35
N THR A 200 -12.09 14.47 21.27
CA THR A 200 -12.29 15.93 21.18
C THR A 200 -12.82 16.31 19.80
N MET A 201 -13.48 17.47 19.69
CA MET A 201 -13.95 17.97 18.38
C MET A 201 -12.79 18.09 17.36
N ARG A 202 -11.60 18.48 17.82
CA ARG A 202 -10.40 18.55 16.96
C ARG A 202 -10.03 17.18 16.39
N GLU A 203 -10.01 16.14 17.22
CA GLU A 203 -9.69 14.76 16.79
C GLU A 203 -10.73 14.24 15.82
N VAL A 204 -12.03 14.43 16.08
CA VAL A 204 -13.10 14.03 15.16
C VAL A 204 -12.95 14.72 13.81
N VAL A 205 -12.66 16.01 13.78
CA VAL A 205 -12.47 16.78 12.54
C VAL A 205 -11.24 16.28 11.77
N LEU A 206 -10.10 16.08 12.44
CA LEU A 206 -8.87 15.60 11.80
C LEU A 206 -9.02 14.18 11.27
N LEU A 207 -9.59 13.27 12.06
CA LEU A 207 -9.81 11.87 11.63
C LEU A 207 -10.91 11.76 10.57
N GLY A 208 -11.94 12.61 10.67
CA GLY A 208 -12.96 12.73 9.62
C GLY A 208 -12.37 13.24 8.31
N LEU A 209 -11.54 14.29 8.36
CA LEU A 209 -10.80 14.79 7.21
C LEU A 209 -9.89 13.73 6.63
N CYS A 210 -9.14 13.01 7.48
CA CYS A 210 -8.33 11.87 7.06
C CYS A 210 -9.15 10.82 6.30
N GLY A 211 -10.30 10.39 6.85
CA GLY A 211 -11.19 9.43 6.21
C GLY A 211 -11.71 9.89 4.85
N LEU A 212 -12.12 11.16 4.73
CA LEU A 212 -12.57 11.75 3.47
C LEU A 212 -11.44 11.86 2.45
N LEU A 213 -10.24 12.30 2.87
CA LEU A 213 -9.06 12.37 2.02
C LEU A 213 -8.64 10.98 1.54
N ALA A 214 -8.60 9.98 2.43
CA ALA A 214 -8.32 8.60 2.06
C ALA A 214 -9.32 8.06 1.02
N GLY A 215 -10.60 8.34 1.21
CA GLY A 215 -11.65 8.03 0.24
C GLY A 215 -11.43 8.72 -1.11
N ALA A 216 -11.14 10.02 -1.12
CA ALA A 216 -10.82 10.78 -2.32
C ALA A 216 -9.57 10.25 -3.02
N GLY A 217 -8.52 9.89 -2.27
CA GLY A 217 -7.33 9.24 -2.78
C GLY A 217 -7.66 7.93 -3.51
N HIS A 218 -8.53 7.09 -2.94
CA HIS A 218 -9.00 5.86 -3.59
C HIS A 218 -9.76 6.12 -4.89
N LEU A 219 -10.58 7.17 -4.97
CA LEU A 219 -11.25 7.56 -6.22
C LEU A 219 -10.25 8.02 -7.28
N LEU A 220 -9.24 8.79 -6.89
CA LEU A 220 -8.18 9.26 -7.79
C LEU A 220 -7.32 8.10 -8.30
N ILE A 221 -6.92 7.13 -7.46
CA ILE A 221 -6.13 5.98 -7.92
C ILE A 221 -6.96 5.08 -8.84
N MET A 222 -8.26 4.95 -8.58
CA MET A 222 -9.17 4.24 -9.49
C MET A 222 -9.27 4.96 -10.86
N ALA A 223 -9.35 6.29 -10.87
CA ALA A 223 -9.32 7.07 -12.11
C ALA A 223 -7.96 6.91 -12.82
N ALA A 224 -6.85 6.85 -12.09
CA ALA A 224 -5.52 6.62 -12.63
C ALA A 224 -5.44 5.27 -13.36
N THR A 225 -5.92 4.19 -12.76
CA THR A 225 -5.88 2.83 -13.35
C THR A 225 -6.73 2.68 -14.61
N ARG A 226 -7.76 3.53 -14.78
CA ARG A 226 -8.55 3.60 -16.02
C ARG A 226 -7.84 4.34 -17.15
N ASN A 227 -6.85 5.20 -16.84
CA ASN A 227 -6.20 6.11 -17.79
C ASN A 227 -4.73 5.77 -18.06
N ALA A 228 -4.12 4.83 -17.33
CA ALA A 228 -2.75 4.39 -17.54
C ALA A 228 -2.54 2.94 -17.06
N PRO A 229 -1.60 2.21 -17.67
CA PRO A 229 -1.26 0.86 -17.24
C PRO A 229 -0.54 0.87 -15.88
N ALA A 230 -0.67 -0.22 -15.12
CA ALA A 230 -0.15 -0.36 -13.76
C ALA A 230 1.37 -0.11 -13.64
N ASN A 231 2.16 -0.45 -14.67
CA ASN A 231 3.60 -0.21 -14.69
C ASN A 231 3.98 1.27 -14.71
N ARG A 232 3.08 2.17 -15.14
CA ARG A 232 3.29 3.62 -15.08
C ARG A 232 2.76 4.24 -13.78
N ILE A 233 1.78 3.60 -13.15
CA ILE A 233 1.16 4.06 -11.91
C ILE A 233 2.00 3.64 -10.70
N GLY A 234 2.50 2.41 -10.69
CA GLY A 234 3.24 1.87 -9.54
C GLY A 234 4.39 2.74 -9.04
N PRO A 235 5.28 3.24 -9.92
CA PRO A 235 6.38 4.12 -9.48
C PRO A 235 5.92 5.42 -8.83
N THR A 236 4.72 5.93 -9.16
CA THR A 236 4.23 7.19 -8.59
C THR A 236 3.94 7.09 -7.08
N GLN A 237 3.76 5.89 -6.54
CA GLN A 237 3.59 5.67 -5.10
C GLN A 237 4.77 6.21 -4.30
N TYR A 238 5.98 6.11 -4.82
CA TYR A 238 7.17 6.60 -4.12
C TYR A 238 7.17 8.12 -3.92
N SER A 239 6.29 8.87 -4.63
CA SER A 239 6.10 10.29 -4.36
C SER A 239 5.58 10.57 -2.94
N GLN A 240 4.95 9.58 -2.26
CA GLN A 240 4.51 9.73 -0.87
C GLN A 240 5.68 10.04 0.08
N ILE A 241 6.87 9.51 -0.18
CA ILE A 241 8.04 9.80 0.66
C ILE A 241 8.48 11.27 0.53
N VAL A 242 8.34 11.84 -0.68
CA VAL A 242 8.60 13.28 -0.91
C VAL A 242 7.59 14.11 -0.12
N TRP A 243 6.30 13.75 -0.21
CA TRP A 243 5.25 14.41 0.56
C TRP A 243 5.44 14.22 2.07
N ALA A 244 5.91 13.05 2.52
CA ALA A 244 6.22 12.80 3.94
C ALA A 244 7.30 13.73 4.47
N VAL A 245 8.37 13.97 3.71
CA VAL A 245 9.43 14.93 4.08
C VAL A 245 8.87 16.35 4.08
N VAL A 246 8.12 16.75 3.06
CA VAL A 246 7.54 18.10 2.97
C VAL A 246 6.54 18.36 4.09
N LEU A 247 5.58 17.45 4.31
CA LEU A 247 4.56 17.60 5.35
C LEU A 247 5.16 17.44 6.75
N GLY A 248 6.15 16.54 6.92
CA GLY A 248 6.89 16.37 8.16
C GLY A 248 7.61 17.65 8.58
N GLY A 249 8.32 18.27 7.64
CA GLY A 249 9.02 19.54 7.88
C GLY A 249 8.06 20.72 8.10
N LEU A 250 6.98 20.84 7.30
CA LEU A 250 6.09 22.01 7.38
C LEU A 250 5.12 21.95 8.55
N LEU A 251 4.60 20.77 8.92
CA LEU A 251 3.54 20.64 9.92
C LEU A 251 4.05 20.18 11.28
N PHE A 252 5.18 19.48 11.33
CA PHE A 252 5.66 18.83 12.55
C PHE A 252 7.11 19.21 12.91
N GLU A 253 7.75 20.08 12.12
CA GLU A 253 9.16 20.47 12.28
C GLU A 253 10.13 19.28 12.26
N GLU A 254 9.73 18.19 11.57
CA GLU A 254 10.49 16.94 11.48
C GLU A 254 11.23 16.88 10.13
N LEU A 255 12.49 17.28 10.11
CA LEU A 255 13.34 17.13 8.93
C LEU A 255 14.29 15.93 9.11
N PRO A 256 14.38 15.04 8.12
CA PRO A 256 15.35 13.97 8.12
C PRO A 256 16.78 14.55 8.19
N ASP A 257 17.68 13.89 8.89
CA ASP A 257 19.10 14.24 8.85
C ASP A 257 19.77 13.73 7.55
N ALA A 258 21.03 14.08 7.30
CA ALA A 258 21.72 13.76 6.06
C ALA A 258 21.77 12.26 5.75
N LEU A 259 21.93 11.41 6.78
CA LEU A 259 21.97 9.96 6.60
C LEU A 259 20.55 9.40 6.31
N ALA A 260 19.52 9.95 6.95
CA ALA A 260 18.13 9.58 6.64
C ALA A 260 17.77 9.99 5.21
N PHE A 261 18.19 11.18 4.73
CA PHE A 261 18.02 11.57 3.34
C PHE A 261 18.73 10.62 2.37
N ALA A 262 19.96 10.16 2.68
CA ALA A 262 20.66 9.16 1.87
C ALA A 262 19.89 7.82 1.86
N GLY A 263 19.39 7.38 3.01
CA GLY A 263 18.56 6.17 3.14
C GLY A 263 17.25 6.26 2.34
N ILE A 264 16.56 7.39 2.42
CA ILE A 264 15.36 7.69 1.61
C ILE A 264 15.69 7.61 0.12
N GLY A 265 16.82 8.18 -0.30
CA GLY A 265 17.30 8.11 -1.68
C GLY A 265 17.50 6.66 -2.17
N LEU A 266 18.06 5.79 -1.33
CA LEU A 266 18.22 4.36 -1.64
C LEU A 266 16.85 3.63 -1.71
N VAL A 267 15.90 3.94 -0.83
CA VAL A 267 14.54 3.38 -0.89
C VAL A 267 13.85 3.78 -2.20
N LEU A 268 13.95 5.04 -2.60
CA LEU A 268 13.42 5.52 -3.89
C LEU A 268 14.09 4.81 -5.07
N LEU A 269 15.42 4.66 -5.04
CA LEU A 269 16.18 3.94 -6.07
C LEU A 269 15.74 2.47 -6.16
N SER A 270 15.58 1.79 -5.02
CA SER A 270 15.03 0.44 -4.95
C SER A 270 13.67 0.34 -5.65
N GLY A 271 12.80 1.31 -5.40
CA GLY A 271 11.50 1.39 -6.05
C GLY A 271 11.59 1.46 -7.57
N VAL A 272 12.45 2.32 -8.08
CA VAL A 272 12.69 2.44 -9.53
C VAL A 272 13.22 1.12 -10.11
N LEU A 273 14.20 0.49 -9.46
CA LEU A 273 14.77 -0.80 -9.90
C LEU A 273 13.71 -1.92 -9.98
N ASN A 274 12.77 -1.94 -9.06
CA ASN A 274 11.69 -2.95 -9.05
C ASN A 274 10.70 -2.79 -10.22
N PHE A 275 10.61 -1.59 -10.83
CA PHE A 275 9.75 -1.32 -11.98
C PHE A 275 10.46 -1.39 -13.33
N LEU A 276 11.79 -1.60 -13.36
CA LEU A 276 12.50 -1.83 -14.63
C LEU A 276 12.03 -3.15 -15.26
N PRO A 277 11.71 -3.16 -16.56
CA PRO A 277 11.33 -4.39 -17.24
C PRO A 277 12.50 -5.38 -17.20
N ALA A 278 12.20 -6.64 -16.89
CA ALA A 278 13.16 -7.71 -17.04
C ALA A 278 13.65 -7.72 -18.51
N ARG A 279 14.94 -7.52 -18.75
CA ARG A 279 15.51 -7.81 -20.06
C ARG A 279 15.31 -9.31 -20.29
N SER A 280 14.42 -9.66 -21.22
CA SER A 280 14.28 -11.03 -21.70
C SER A 280 15.58 -11.43 -22.41
N THR A 281 16.40 -12.22 -21.76
CA THR A 281 17.60 -12.83 -22.33
C THR A 281 17.26 -13.99 -23.30
N ASP A 282 15.97 -14.23 -23.55
CA ASP A 282 15.48 -15.39 -24.34
C ASP A 282 15.03 -15.04 -25.77
N ALA A 283 15.48 -13.91 -26.33
CA ALA A 283 15.10 -13.56 -27.70
C ALA A 283 16.01 -14.17 -28.79
N THR A 284 16.94 -15.06 -28.43
CA THR A 284 17.93 -15.60 -29.44
C THR A 284 17.81 -17.10 -29.72
N SER A 285 16.83 -17.82 -29.17
CA SER A 285 16.71 -19.28 -29.37
C SER A 285 15.51 -19.73 -30.21
N ALA A 286 14.69 -18.81 -30.74
CA ALA A 286 13.48 -19.17 -31.47
C ALA A 286 13.51 -18.86 -32.97
N VAL A 287 14.69 -18.51 -33.55
CA VAL A 287 14.84 -18.29 -34.99
C VAL A 287 15.93 -19.24 -35.52
N SER A 288 15.61 -20.49 -35.64
CA SER A 288 16.22 -21.41 -36.63
C SER A 288 15.65 -22.86 -36.50
N ALA A 289 14.36 -23.03 -36.75
CA ALA A 289 13.85 -24.29 -37.20
C ALA A 289 13.42 -24.11 -38.65
N PRO A 290 14.07 -24.81 -39.64
CA PRO A 290 13.61 -24.74 -41.02
C PRO A 290 12.24 -25.42 -41.13
N VAL A 291 11.31 -24.75 -41.78
CA VAL A 291 10.01 -25.29 -42.16
C VAL A 291 10.24 -26.49 -43.05
N PRO A 292 9.75 -27.71 -42.73
CA PRO A 292 9.83 -28.82 -43.63
C PRO A 292 8.96 -28.58 -44.86
N ALA A 293 9.54 -28.79 -46.05
CA ALA A 293 8.89 -28.65 -47.33
C ALA A 293 7.67 -29.62 -47.47
N PRO A 294 6.61 -29.18 -48.16
CA PRO A 294 5.42 -30.03 -48.36
C PRO A 294 5.78 -31.21 -49.23
N GLN A 295 5.56 -32.45 -48.72
CA GLN A 295 5.62 -33.67 -49.51
C GLN A 295 4.42 -33.71 -50.45
N HIS A 296 4.67 -33.57 -51.73
CA HIS A 296 3.74 -33.95 -52.78
C HIS A 296 3.47 -35.46 -52.69
N ARG A 297 2.24 -35.83 -52.36
CA ARG A 297 1.74 -37.18 -52.63
C ARG A 297 1.23 -37.19 -54.08
N GLU A 298 1.98 -37.82 -54.96
CA GLU A 298 1.48 -38.33 -56.24
C GLU A 298 0.73 -39.66 -55.97
N SER A 299 -0.39 -39.79 -56.67
CA SER A 299 -1.23 -40.90 -57.08
C SER A 299 -2.62 -40.89 -56.56
#